data_09ba2d64c1901867cf362bd839d73cf2
#
_entry.id   09ba2d64c1901867cf362bd839d73cf2
#
_cell.length_a   1.000
_cell.length_b   1.000
_cell.length_c   1.000
_cell.angle_alpha   90.00
_cell.angle_beta   90.00
_cell.angle_gamma   90.00
#
_symmetry.space_group_name_H-M   'P 1'
#
loop_
_entity.id
_entity.type
_entity.pdbx_description
1 polymer ?
#
loop_
_entity_poly.entity_id
_entity_poly.type
_entity_poly.pdbx_seq_one_letter_code
_entity_poly.pdbx_strand_id
1 'polypeptide(L)'
;MNHTLHKLFSLLLCLALLLSLAPLALAEGDSLLDEAALDQWIQDYLTKQGIGGGNQLFSVGFCYTATGDSWYYNGDSFMYSASMYKVPVAMLLAEKEASGLINQDTDLGGGTLRYLESTALTFSNNDSGHAMLNYLGEDNSGKASKLCMKYASLDQAYYDQDFFDYSYYSARFITQVMQTLCEGGEERFPHVIENLLIAQPDSYLNLSLMGKYRVAQKYGAFQERNGNSNNHITAIVYTPNPIIVTVMTRNVDQFQQRMADIGEYLANYALELDGKLAERQLAQAQAEAQAAAQAEAEQEAQAQSSSQLSFTGGAQIEGGRARLMPAFYILWAAIAAFGVLVLLHAARYRKAKVEVTSARRSPGTRGRH
;
A
#
# COMPACT_ATOMS: atom_id res chain seq x y z
N MET A 1 -45.28 16.64 -15.98
CA MET A 1 -44.27 15.67 -15.49
C MET A 1 -43.87 16.14 -14.10
N ASN A 2 -44.18 15.35 -13.07
CA ASN A 2 -44.43 15.84 -11.71
C ASN A 2 -43.17 16.30 -10.97
N HIS A 3 -43.27 17.52 -10.38
CA HIS A 3 -42.28 18.14 -9.48
C HIS A 3 -41.83 17.20 -8.34
N THR A 4 -42.64 16.23 -7.95
CA THR A 4 -42.36 15.20 -6.96
C THR A 4 -41.34 14.16 -7.48
N LEU A 5 -41.41 13.79 -8.77
CA LEU A 5 -40.53 12.83 -9.36
C LEU A 5 -39.08 13.36 -9.50
N HIS A 6 -38.94 14.65 -9.82
CA HIS A 6 -37.62 15.31 -9.85
C HIS A 6 -36.99 15.44 -8.46
N LYS A 7 -37.79 15.70 -7.42
CA LYS A 7 -37.29 15.75 -6.03
C LYS A 7 -36.83 14.36 -5.55
N LEU A 8 -37.59 13.30 -5.88
CA LEU A 8 -37.17 11.92 -5.55
C LEU A 8 -35.90 11.51 -6.30
N PHE A 9 -35.79 11.86 -7.58
CA PHE A 9 -34.59 11.55 -8.37
C PHE A 9 -33.37 12.32 -7.87
N SER A 10 -33.49 13.59 -7.52
CA SER A 10 -32.42 14.38 -6.91
C SER A 10 -32.02 13.84 -5.54
N LEU A 11 -32.96 13.39 -4.72
CA LEU A 11 -32.68 12.80 -3.41
C LEU A 11 -31.93 11.46 -3.54
N LEU A 12 -32.34 10.60 -4.47
CA LEU A 12 -31.69 9.35 -4.79
C LEU A 12 -30.29 9.56 -5.38
N LEU A 13 -30.11 10.56 -6.23
CA LEU A 13 -28.79 10.90 -6.80
C LEU A 13 -27.85 11.46 -5.73
N CYS A 14 -28.35 12.32 -4.83
CA CYS A 14 -27.58 12.82 -3.68
C CYS A 14 -27.23 11.68 -2.69
N LEU A 15 -28.14 10.75 -2.46
CA LEU A 15 -27.89 9.58 -1.61
C LEU A 15 -26.86 8.64 -2.25
N ALA A 16 -26.94 8.41 -3.56
CA ALA A 16 -25.95 7.62 -4.31
C ALA A 16 -24.57 8.31 -4.34
N LEU A 17 -24.51 9.63 -4.47
CA LEU A 17 -23.28 10.43 -4.37
C LEU A 17 -22.71 10.45 -2.95
N LEU A 18 -23.55 10.53 -1.92
CA LEU A 18 -23.12 10.44 -0.52
C LEU A 18 -22.62 9.04 -0.17
N LEU A 19 -23.20 7.99 -0.73
CA LEU A 19 -22.71 6.61 -0.58
C LEU A 19 -21.42 6.34 -1.38
N SER A 20 -21.18 7.07 -2.49
CA SER A 20 -19.93 6.98 -3.25
C SER A 20 -18.80 7.84 -2.68
N LEU A 21 -19.11 8.82 -1.84
CA LEU A 21 -18.17 9.70 -1.13
C LEU A 21 -17.94 9.29 0.33
N ALA A 22 -18.74 8.35 0.86
CA ALA A 22 -18.35 7.71 2.11
C ALA A 22 -17.01 7.01 1.82
N PRO A 23 -15.89 7.41 2.47
CA PRO A 23 -14.80 6.46 2.56
C PRO A 23 -15.47 5.20 3.09
N LEU A 24 -15.29 4.07 2.40
CA LEU A 24 -15.61 2.77 2.97
C LEU A 24 -14.89 2.76 4.32
N ALA A 25 -15.58 3.20 5.37
CA ALA A 25 -15.23 2.84 6.72
C ALA A 25 -15.42 1.33 6.69
N LEU A 26 -14.33 0.64 6.29
CA LEU A 26 -14.15 -0.75 6.63
C LEU A 26 -14.54 -0.77 8.10
N ALA A 27 -15.64 -1.42 8.44
CA ALA A 27 -15.90 -1.76 9.82
C ALA A 27 -14.54 -2.20 10.37
N GLU A 28 -14.13 -1.70 11.54
CA GLU A 28 -12.93 -2.18 12.23
C GLU A 28 -13.02 -3.69 12.27
N GLY A 29 -12.64 -4.31 11.16
CA GLY A 29 -12.66 -5.74 10.95
C GLY A 29 -11.27 -6.23 11.30
N ASP A 30 -11.21 -7.42 11.86
CA ASP A 30 -9.95 -8.11 12.14
C ASP A 30 -8.98 -7.99 10.95
N SER A 31 -7.71 -7.74 11.25
CA SER A 31 -6.63 -7.71 10.27
C SER A 31 -6.72 -8.91 9.31
N LEU A 32 -6.39 -8.69 8.04
CA LEU A 32 -6.27 -9.80 7.08
C LEU A 32 -5.01 -10.64 7.31
N LEU A 33 -4.04 -10.09 8.06
CA LEU A 33 -2.75 -10.75 8.31
C LEU A 33 -2.92 -11.89 9.32
N ASP A 34 -2.31 -13.01 9.04
CA ASP A 34 -2.03 -14.06 10.02
C ASP A 34 -0.63 -13.83 10.60
N GLU A 35 -0.55 -12.94 11.60
CA GLU A 35 0.72 -12.57 12.23
C GLU A 35 1.43 -13.78 12.84
N ALA A 36 0.68 -14.72 13.44
CA ALA A 36 1.26 -15.91 14.04
C ALA A 36 1.92 -16.82 12.97
N ALA A 37 1.28 -16.96 11.80
CA ALA A 37 1.86 -17.71 10.69
C ALA A 37 3.10 -17.01 10.12
N LEU A 38 3.09 -15.67 10.03
CA LEU A 38 4.25 -14.89 9.60
C LEU A 38 5.41 -15.00 10.59
N ASP A 39 5.13 -14.92 11.90
CA ASP A 39 6.13 -15.10 12.96
C ASP A 39 6.76 -16.50 12.93
N GLN A 40 5.96 -17.53 12.78
CA GLN A 40 6.46 -18.90 12.68
C GLN A 40 7.30 -19.07 11.42
N TRP A 41 6.82 -18.60 10.29
CA TRP A 41 7.56 -18.69 9.02
C TRP A 41 8.93 -18.03 9.09
N ILE A 42 9.02 -16.78 9.60
CA ILE A 42 10.31 -16.07 9.67
C ILE A 42 11.28 -16.75 10.64
N GLN A 43 10.80 -17.27 11.78
CA GLN A 43 11.62 -18.00 12.74
C GLN A 43 12.17 -19.30 12.15
N ASP A 44 11.34 -20.06 11.44
CA ASP A 44 11.77 -21.27 10.73
C ASP A 44 12.78 -20.95 9.63
N TYR A 45 12.55 -19.88 8.87
CA TYR A 45 13.48 -19.41 7.85
C TYR A 45 14.84 -19.04 8.46
N LEU A 46 14.88 -18.20 9.48
CA LEU A 46 16.11 -17.75 10.13
C LEU A 46 16.88 -18.95 10.74
N THR A 47 16.17 -19.85 11.40
CA THR A 47 16.75 -21.08 11.96
C THR A 47 17.40 -21.94 10.86
N LYS A 48 16.68 -22.17 9.76
CA LYS A 48 17.19 -22.92 8.60
C LYS A 48 18.43 -22.27 7.97
N GLN A 49 18.51 -20.94 8.01
CA GLN A 49 19.63 -20.19 7.47
C GLN A 49 20.77 -19.99 8.47
N GLY A 50 20.62 -20.44 9.72
CA GLY A 50 21.63 -20.27 10.80
C GLY A 50 21.80 -18.80 11.22
N ILE A 51 20.74 -17.98 11.09
CA ILE A 51 20.75 -16.57 11.46
C ILE A 51 20.16 -16.41 12.86
N GLY A 52 20.74 -15.53 13.67
CA GLY A 52 20.27 -15.22 15.03
C GLY A 52 21.29 -15.51 16.13
N GLY A 53 22.52 -15.93 15.76
CA GLY A 53 23.63 -16.15 16.69
C GLY A 53 24.51 -14.91 16.88
N GLY A 54 25.11 -14.78 18.06
CA GLY A 54 26.13 -13.74 18.33
C GLY A 54 25.57 -12.32 18.25
N ASN A 55 26.18 -11.48 17.41
CA ASN A 55 25.83 -10.08 17.19
C ASN A 55 25.01 -9.86 15.89
N GLN A 56 24.42 -10.92 15.34
CA GLN A 56 23.55 -10.81 14.18
C GLN A 56 22.20 -10.22 14.58
N LEU A 57 21.70 -9.30 13.76
CA LEU A 57 20.31 -8.80 13.85
C LEU A 57 19.63 -8.98 12.49
N PHE A 58 18.34 -9.30 12.56
CA PHE A 58 17.48 -9.42 11.40
C PHE A 58 16.12 -8.83 11.77
N SER A 59 15.66 -7.86 10.99
CA SER A 59 14.36 -7.21 11.19
C SER A 59 13.60 -7.16 9.86
N VAL A 60 12.30 -7.38 9.93
CA VAL A 60 11.40 -7.29 8.78
C VAL A 60 10.25 -6.35 9.09
N GLY A 61 9.87 -5.53 8.12
CA GLY A 61 8.63 -4.78 8.11
C GLY A 61 7.84 -5.11 6.85
N PHE A 62 6.55 -5.30 7.01
CA PHE A 62 5.60 -5.57 5.94
C PHE A 62 4.37 -4.70 6.12
N CYS A 63 3.86 -4.12 5.03
CA CYS A 63 2.56 -3.44 5.03
C CYS A 63 1.81 -3.83 3.75
N TYR A 64 0.57 -4.27 3.91
CA TYR A 64 -0.37 -4.51 2.83
C TYR A 64 -1.20 -3.24 2.61
N THR A 65 -0.88 -2.46 1.58
CA THR A 65 -1.39 -1.08 1.43
C THR A 65 -2.89 -0.99 1.17
N ALA A 66 -3.54 -2.06 0.69
CA ALA A 66 -4.97 -2.06 0.44
C ALA A 66 -5.83 -1.92 1.72
N THR A 67 -5.30 -2.37 2.86
CA THR A 67 -5.96 -2.26 4.17
C THR A 67 -5.17 -1.43 5.18
N GLY A 68 -3.88 -1.19 4.92
CA GLY A 68 -2.96 -0.58 5.87
C GLY A 68 -2.43 -1.56 6.93
N ASP A 69 -2.86 -2.83 6.89
CA ASP A 69 -2.39 -3.86 7.82
C ASP A 69 -0.87 -4.03 7.72
N SER A 70 -0.21 -4.05 8.87
CA SER A 70 1.26 -4.12 8.94
C SER A 70 1.71 -5.16 9.94
N TRP A 71 2.78 -5.87 9.60
CA TRP A 71 3.44 -6.84 10.45
C TRP A 71 4.93 -6.55 10.57
N TYR A 72 5.50 -6.84 11.75
CA TYR A 72 6.89 -6.55 12.03
C TYR A 72 7.55 -7.68 12.82
N TYR A 73 8.65 -8.19 12.30
CA TYR A 73 9.57 -9.06 13.04
C TYR A 73 10.77 -8.24 13.52
N ASN A 74 11.04 -8.22 14.82
CA ASN A 74 12.07 -7.34 15.43
C ASN A 74 11.97 -5.89 14.94
N GLY A 75 10.74 -5.42 14.67
CA GLY A 75 10.47 -4.16 13.99
C GLY A 75 11.00 -2.93 14.71
N ASP A 76 11.20 -3.03 16.02
CA ASP A 76 11.62 -1.94 16.91
C ASP A 76 13.13 -1.97 17.22
N SER A 77 13.87 -2.88 16.58
CA SER A 77 15.34 -2.92 16.69
C SER A 77 15.98 -1.83 15.85
N PHE A 78 16.65 -0.89 16.50
CA PHE A 78 17.35 0.20 15.82
C PHE A 78 18.70 -0.26 15.27
N MET A 79 18.98 0.08 14.02
CA MET A 79 20.25 -0.15 13.33
C MET A 79 20.66 1.08 12.56
N TYR A 80 21.97 1.30 12.37
CA TYR A 80 22.44 2.43 11.56
C TYR A 80 21.83 2.35 10.15
N SER A 81 21.08 3.36 9.77
CA SER A 81 20.25 3.34 8.55
C SER A 81 21.03 3.28 7.25
N ALA A 82 22.33 3.57 7.30
CA ALA A 82 23.16 3.76 6.11
C ALA A 82 22.49 4.73 5.13
N SER A 83 22.34 4.37 3.86
CA SER A 83 21.76 5.26 2.85
C SER A 83 20.22 5.25 2.79
N MET A 84 19.53 4.56 3.71
CA MET A 84 18.07 4.57 3.71
C MET A 84 17.50 5.95 4.09
N TYR A 85 18.24 6.76 4.87
CA TYR A 85 17.85 8.13 5.22
C TYR A 85 17.58 9.02 4.01
N LYS A 86 18.16 8.69 2.85
CA LYS A 86 18.00 9.47 1.62
C LYS A 86 16.56 9.48 1.11
N VAL A 87 15.75 8.45 1.42
CA VAL A 87 14.32 8.42 1.06
C VAL A 87 13.54 9.52 1.78
N PRO A 88 13.44 9.52 3.13
CA PRO A 88 12.67 10.56 3.79
C PRO A 88 13.25 11.97 3.58
N VAL A 89 14.56 12.12 3.35
CA VAL A 89 15.18 13.40 2.98
C VAL A 89 14.71 13.87 1.61
N ALA A 90 14.66 12.97 0.61
CA ALA A 90 14.09 13.29 -0.71
C ALA A 90 12.60 13.65 -0.61
N MET A 91 11.82 12.95 0.23
CA MET A 91 10.42 13.30 0.47
C MET A 91 10.24 14.72 1.03
N LEU A 92 11.15 15.18 1.92
CA LEU A 92 11.13 16.57 2.44
C LEU A 92 11.36 17.59 1.31
N LEU A 93 12.24 17.30 0.36
CA LEU A 93 12.48 18.17 -0.81
C LEU A 93 11.33 18.10 -1.81
N ALA A 94 10.80 16.92 -2.06
CA ALA A 94 9.65 16.73 -2.93
C ALA A 94 8.40 17.48 -2.44
N GLU A 95 8.15 17.55 -1.12
CA GLU A 95 7.07 18.39 -0.58
C GLU A 95 7.32 19.89 -0.82
N LYS A 96 8.58 20.34 -0.79
CA LYS A 96 8.89 21.71 -1.16
C LYS A 96 8.67 21.96 -2.66
N GLU A 97 8.98 20.97 -3.50
CA GLU A 97 8.70 21.03 -4.94
C GLU A 97 7.19 21.04 -5.21
N ALA A 98 6.43 20.12 -4.63
CA ALA A 98 4.98 20.05 -4.76
C ALA A 98 4.27 21.37 -4.33
N SER A 99 4.84 22.07 -3.33
CA SER A 99 4.34 23.37 -2.88
C SER A 99 4.82 24.57 -3.73
N GLY A 100 5.65 24.33 -4.75
CA GLY A 100 6.20 25.36 -5.64
C GLY A 100 7.32 26.22 -5.02
N LEU A 101 7.86 25.83 -3.87
CA LEU A 101 8.98 26.56 -3.22
C LEU A 101 10.31 26.33 -3.95
N ILE A 102 10.49 25.18 -4.56
CA ILE A 102 11.62 24.79 -5.40
C ILE A 102 11.10 24.07 -6.64
N ASN A 103 11.96 23.79 -7.60
CA ASN A 103 11.68 22.96 -8.76
C ASN A 103 12.90 22.11 -9.11
N GLN A 104 12.77 21.23 -10.09
CA GLN A 104 13.83 20.31 -10.51
C GLN A 104 15.14 20.99 -10.97
N ASP A 105 15.08 22.25 -11.38
CA ASP A 105 16.25 23.02 -11.83
C ASP A 105 16.84 23.92 -10.72
N THR A 106 16.25 23.91 -9.52
CA THR A 106 16.75 24.66 -8.35
C THR A 106 18.11 24.10 -7.92
N ASP A 107 19.13 24.96 -7.86
CA ASP A 107 20.46 24.59 -7.34
C ASP A 107 20.41 24.49 -5.80
N LEU A 108 20.75 23.33 -5.26
CA LEU A 108 20.79 23.06 -3.83
C LEU A 108 22.19 23.21 -3.22
N GLY A 109 23.16 23.80 -3.95
CA GLY A 109 24.53 23.98 -3.46
C GLY A 109 25.47 22.80 -3.69
N GLY A 110 25.14 21.92 -4.63
CA GLY A 110 25.97 20.78 -5.05
C GLY A 110 25.48 20.22 -6.38
N GLY A 111 24.48 20.86 -6.94
CA GLY A 111 23.80 20.52 -8.18
C GLY A 111 22.31 20.82 -8.10
N THR A 112 21.60 20.59 -9.21
CA THR A 112 20.16 20.79 -9.27
C THR A 112 19.43 19.70 -8.45
N LEU A 113 18.22 20.00 -7.98
CA LEU A 113 17.37 19.01 -7.28
C LEU A 113 17.27 17.72 -8.09
N ARG A 114 16.97 17.81 -9.38
CA ARG A 114 16.89 16.66 -10.32
C ARG A 114 18.13 15.78 -10.26
N TYR A 115 19.32 16.38 -10.35
CA TYR A 115 20.57 15.65 -10.32
C TYR A 115 20.84 15.00 -8.98
N LEU A 116 20.68 15.75 -7.89
CA LEU A 116 20.98 15.30 -6.54
C LEU A 116 20.02 14.19 -6.09
N GLU A 117 18.73 14.38 -6.33
CA GLU A 117 17.71 13.40 -5.98
C GLU A 117 17.89 12.09 -6.76
N SER A 118 18.03 12.18 -8.08
CA SER A 118 18.25 11.01 -8.93
C SER A 118 19.49 10.25 -8.51
N THR A 119 20.63 10.92 -8.34
CA THR A 119 21.89 10.23 -7.99
C THR A 119 21.89 9.70 -6.54
N ALA A 120 21.25 10.40 -5.59
CA ALA A 120 21.12 9.95 -4.22
C ALA A 120 20.23 8.71 -4.10
N LEU A 121 19.12 8.66 -4.82
CA LEU A 121 18.15 7.57 -4.73
C LEU A 121 18.58 6.38 -5.59
N THR A 122 18.95 6.62 -6.86
CA THR A 122 19.27 5.55 -7.80
C THR A 122 20.62 4.90 -7.53
N PHE A 123 21.68 5.72 -7.39
CA PHE A 123 23.06 5.24 -7.23
C PHE A 123 23.56 5.33 -5.79
N SER A 124 22.73 5.82 -4.88
CA SER A 124 23.09 6.02 -3.48
C SER A 124 24.30 6.95 -3.26
N ASN A 125 24.49 7.95 -4.15
CA ASN A 125 25.59 8.89 -4.06
C ASN A 125 25.56 9.66 -2.74
N ASN A 126 26.70 9.69 -2.02
CA ASN A 126 26.79 10.31 -0.71
C ASN A 126 26.91 11.83 -0.78
N ASP A 127 27.63 12.35 -1.76
CA ASP A 127 27.80 13.81 -1.92
C ASP A 127 26.44 14.45 -2.22
N SER A 128 25.63 13.79 -3.04
CA SER A 128 24.27 14.23 -3.34
C SER A 128 23.36 14.16 -2.10
N GLY A 129 23.47 13.09 -1.31
CA GLY A 129 22.76 12.98 -0.03
C GLY A 129 23.15 14.10 0.94
N HIS A 130 24.43 14.43 1.05
CA HIS A 130 24.92 15.52 1.90
C HIS A 130 24.49 16.89 1.37
N ALA A 131 24.49 17.13 0.07
CA ALA A 131 24.01 18.39 -0.50
C ALA A 131 22.52 18.61 -0.20
N MET A 132 21.71 17.55 -0.31
CA MET A 132 20.29 17.59 0.07
C MET A 132 20.09 17.91 1.57
N LEU A 133 20.86 17.29 2.46
CA LEU A 133 20.85 17.61 3.90
C LEU A 133 21.23 19.05 4.19
N ASN A 134 22.35 19.53 3.61
CA ASN A 134 22.81 20.90 3.78
C ASN A 134 21.75 21.92 3.34
N TYR A 135 21.05 21.66 2.23
CA TYR A 135 19.97 22.53 1.76
C TYR A 135 18.80 22.58 2.76
N LEU A 136 18.53 21.49 3.49
CA LEU A 136 17.55 21.46 4.56
C LEU A 136 18.04 22.13 5.85
N GLY A 137 19.28 22.58 5.88
CA GLY A 137 19.91 23.20 7.06
C GLY A 137 20.46 22.17 8.06
N GLU A 138 20.63 20.91 7.63
CA GLU A 138 21.10 19.82 8.47
C GLU A 138 22.53 19.41 8.09
N ASP A 139 23.40 19.22 9.08
CA ASP A 139 24.80 18.87 8.88
C ASP A 139 25.05 17.35 8.86
N ASN A 140 24.04 16.55 9.25
CA ASN A 140 24.09 15.10 9.21
C ASN A 140 22.70 14.47 9.13
N SER A 141 22.65 13.19 8.75
CA SER A 141 21.41 12.46 8.57
C SER A 141 20.65 12.21 9.88
N GLY A 142 21.34 12.13 11.02
CA GLY A 142 20.71 11.97 12.33
C GLY A 142 19.84 13.16 12.69
N LYS A 143 20.35 14.37 12.50
CA LYS A 143 19.57 15.60 12.75
C LYS A 143 18.37 15.71 11.81
N ALA A 144 18.52 15.36 10.53
CA ALA A 144 17.42 15.34 9.59
C ALA A 144 16.34 14.30 9.97
N SER A 145 16.68 13.26 10.72
CA SER A 145 15.71 12.24 11.17
C SER A 145 14.53 12.87 11.92
N LYS A 146 14.77 13.91 12.71
CA LYS A 146 13.71 14.66 13.42
C LYS A 146 12.68 15.25 12.45
N LEU A 147 13.10 15.75 11.30
CA LEU A 147 12.20 16.30 10.28
C LEU A 147 11.38 15.19 9.61
N CYS A 148 11.93 13.96 9.58
CA CYS A 148 11.33 12.81 8.92
C CYS A 148 10.32 12.07 9.80
N MET A 149 10.25 12.33 11.11
CA MET A 149 9.30 11.70 12.03
C MET A 149 7.84 11.85 11.59
N LYS A 150 7.51 12.96 10.92
CA LYS A 150 6.16 13.23 10.42
C LYS A 150 5.64 12.21 9.38
N TYR A 151 6.53 11.38 8.85
CA TYR A 151 6.17 10.34 7.87
C TYR A 151 5.85 8.98 8.53
N ALA A 152 5.95 8.92 9.86
CA ALA A 152 5.60 7.73 10.62
C ALA A 152 4.64 8.09 11.76
N SER A 153 3.63 7.25 11.96
CA SER A 153 2.64 7.42 13.04
C SER A 153 3.15 6.76 14.34
N LEU A 154 4.29 7.26 14.84
CA LEU A 154 4.96 6.75 16.03
C LEU A 154 5.11 7.86 17.08
N ASP A 155 4.88 7.50 18.34
CA ASP A 155 5.02 8.44 19.45
C ASP A 155 6.45 8.93 19.60
N GLN A 156 6.64 10.17 20.11
CA GLN A 156 7.96 10.74 20.38
C GLN A 156 8.83 9.83 21.26
N ALA A 157 8.22 9.14 22.22
CA ALA A 157 8.92 8.23 23.14
C ALA A 157 9.43 6.95 22.47
N TYR A 158 9.00 6.65 21.25
CA TYR A 158 9.50 5.53 20.46
C TYR A 158 10.96 5.73 20.04
N TYR A 159 11.37 6.96 19.80
CA TYR A 159 12.66 7.29 19.22
C TYR A 159 13.71 7.45 20.30
N ASP A 160 14.83 6.77 20.13
CA ASP A 160 15.99 6.89 21.01
C ASP A 160 16.97 8.01 20.56
N GLN A 161 18.01 8.24 21.35
CA GLN A 161 19.00 9.28 21.05
C GLN A 161 19.79 8.96 19.77
N ASP A 162 20.07 7.69 19.50
CA ASP A 162 20.82 7.28 18.31
C ASP A 162 20.05 7.57 17.00
N PHE A 163 18.72 7.55 17.05
CA PHE A 163 17.88 8.00 15.95
C PHE A 163 18.15 9.46 15.59
N PHE A 164 18.27 10.33 16.61
CA PHE A 164 18.46 11.77 16.41
C PHE A 164 19.91 12.16 16.12
N ASP A 165 20.88 11.44 16.66
CA ASP A 165 22.29 11.79 16.53
C ASP A 165 22.94 11.11 15.31
N TYR A 166 22.52 9.88 15.00
CA TYR A 166 23.24 9.02 14.04
C TYR A 166 22.36 8.35 12.98
N SER A 167 21.08 8.69 12.87
CA SER A 167 20.11 8.03 11.95
C SER A 167 20.03 6.52 12.16
N TYR A 168 19.92 6.05 13.38
CA TYR A 168 19.54 4.67 13.63
C TYR A 168 18.05 4.53 13.39
N TYR A 169 17.67 3.71 12.41
CA TYR A 169 16.28 3.47 12.05
C TYR A 169 15.87 2.05 12.47
N SER A 170 14.58 1.89 12.74
CA SER A 170 13.95 0.59 12.89
C SER A 170 13.23 0.20 11.61
N ALA A 171 12.97 -1.11 11.43
CA ALA A 171 12.17 -1.57 10.30
C ALA A 171 10.75 -0.99 10.35
N ARG A 172 10.16 -0.82 11.54
CA ARG A 172 8.84 -0.18 11.71
C ARG A 172 8.84 1.25 11.19
N PHE A 173 9.82 2.06 11.61
CA PHE A 173 9.89 3.45 11.17
C PHE A 173 9.97 3.58 9.66
N ILE A 174 10.94 2.91 9.03
CA ILE A 174 11.15 3.09 7.59
C ILE A 174 10.05 2.44 6.74
N THR A 175 9.38 1.38 7.23
CA THR A 175 8.19 0.81 6.57
C THR A 175 7.06 1.83 6.53
N GLN A 176 6.80 2.54 7.64
CA GLN A 176 5.76 3.59 7.67
C GLN A 176 6.13 4.81 6.80
N VAL A 177 7.42 5.17 6.73
CA VAL A 177 7.90 6.18 5.78
C VAL A 177 7.58 5.77 4.34
N MET A 178 7.86 4.52 3.96
CA MET A 178 7.56 4.01 2.63
C MET A 178 6.06 3.88 2.37
N GLN A 179 5.27 3.56 3.39
CA GLN A 179 3.81 3.58 3.30
C GLN A 179 3.32 5.01 3.00
N THR A 180 3.79 6.00 3.75
CA THR A 180 3.46 7.42 3.50
C THR A 180 3.89 7.87 2.10
N LEU A 181 5.05 7.41 1.60
CA LEU A 181 5.49 7.67 0.23
C LEU A 181 4.53 7.04 -0.80
N CYS A 182 4.14 5.79 -0.59
CA CYS A 182 3.22 5.06 -1.47
C CYS A 182 1.84 5.73 -1.53
N GLU A 183 1.29 6.10 -0.38
CA GLU A 183 -0.01 6.76 -0.25
C GLU A 183 -0.02 8.19 -0.83
N GLY A 184 1.06 8.94 -0.63
CA GLY A 184 1.19 10.30 -1.14
C GLY A 184 1.48 10.36 -2.65
N GLY A 185 2.08 9.30 -3.19
CA GLY A 185 2.37 9.15 -4.61
C GLY A 185 3.11 10.35 -5.23
N GLU A 186 2.95 10.49 -6.54
CA GLU A 186 3.62 11.55 -7.32
C GLU A 186 3.08 12.95 -7.01
N GLU A 187 1.84 13.07 -6.55
CA GLU A 187 1.24 14.36 -6.22
C GLU A 187 1.93 15.02 -5.02
N ARG A 188 2.22 14.24 -3.98
CA ARG A 188 2.87 14.75 -2.76
C ARG A 188 4.39 14.65 -2.83
N PHE A 189 4.92 13.63 -3.49
CA PHE A 189 6.34 13.31 -3.54
C PHE A 189 6.81 13.11 -4.99
N PRO A 190 6.76 14.18 -5.83
CA PRO A 190 7.14 14.08 -7.23
C PRO A 190 8.56 13.52 -7.39
N HIS A 191 8.73 12.66 -8.40
CA HIS A 191 9.99 12.04 -8.82
C HIS A 191 10.64 11.03 -7.85
N VAL A 192 10.24 10.98 -6.57
CA VAL A 192 10.87 10.08 -5.58
C VAL A 192 10.68 8.61 -5.98
N ILE A 193 9.43 8.20 -6.26
CA ILE A 193 9.12 6.81 -6.66
C ILE A 193 9.80 6.46 -7.99
N GLU A 194 9.81 7.36 -8.96
CA GLU A 194 10.45 7.14 -10.27
C GLU A 194 11.94 6.83 -10.12
N ASN A 195 12.66 7.60 -9.29
CA ASN A 195 14.07 7.38 -9.00
C ASN A 195 14.32 6.03 -8.27
N LEU A 196 13.42 5.60 -7.39
CA LEU A 196 13.51 4.33 -6.69
C LEU A 196 13.22 3.14 -7.62
N LEU A 197 12.38 3.30 -8.65
CA LEU A 197 12.04 2.24 -9.61
C LEU A 197 13.22 1.83 -10.49
N ILE A 198 14.18 2.71 -10.72
CA ILE A 198 15.38 2.44 -11.53
C ILE A 198 16.61 2.09 -10.65
N ALA A 199 16.44 2.08 -9.33
CA ALA A 199 17.52 1.76 -8.41
C ALA A 199 17.78 0.25 -8.34
N GLN A 200 19.06 -0.15 -8.44
CA GLN A 200 19.51 -1.54 -8.24
C GLN A 200 18.69 -2.59 -9.02
N PRO A 201 18.66 -2.54 -10.36
CA PRO A 201 17.76 -3.37 -11.17
C PRO A 201 18.00 -4.87 -11.00
N ASP A 202 19.23 -5.29 -10.66
CA ASP A 202 19.66 -6.70 -10.62
C ASP A 202 20.02 -7.16 -9.20
N SER A 203 19.60 -6.44 -8.16
CA SER A 203 20.05 -6.71 -6.79
C SER A 203 18.93 -6.61 -5.77
N TYR A 204 19.18 -7.13 -4.58
CA TYR A 204 18.24 -7.08 -3.44
C TYR A 204 16.89 -7.74 -3.78
N LEU A 205 15.78 -7.05 -3.64
CA LEU A 205 14.46 -7.63 -3.94
C LEU A 205 14.30 -7.97 -5.42
N ASN A 206 14.99 -7.26 -6.31
CA ASN A 206 14.95 -7.54 -7.74
C ASN A 206 15.59 -8.88 -8.12
N LEU A 207 16.44 -9.50 -7.29
CA LEU A 207 16.95 -10.86 -7.54
C LEU A 207 15.83 -11.90 -7.71
N SER A 208 14.71 -11.75 -6.99
CA SER A 208 13.58 -12.69 -7.05
C SER A 208 12.33 -12.11 -7.72
N LEU A 209 12.20 -10.79 -7.76
CA LEU A 209 10.98 -10.10 -8.20
C LEU A 209 11.08 -9.51 -9.60
N MET A 210 12.30 -9.35 -10.16
CA MET A 210 12.50 -8.81 -11.49
C MET A 210 11.73 -9.61 -12.55
N GLY A 211 11.02 -8.89 -13.43
CA GLY A 211 10.16 -9.49 -14.45
C GLY A 211 8.82 -10.02 -13.95
N LYS A 212 8.60 -10.04 -12.61
CA LYS A 212 7.30 -10.36 -12.00
C LYS A 212 6.56 -9.09 -11.59
N TYR A 213 7.27 -8.18 -10.91
CA TYR A 213 6.71 -6.93 -10.38
C TYR A 213 7.66 -5.76 -10.62
N ARG A 214 7.12 -4.55 -10.66
CA ARG A 214 7.93 -3.33 -10.52
C ARG A 214 8.28 -3.16 -9.04
N VAL A 215 9.51 -2.73 -8.77
CA VAL A 215 10.01 -2.57 -7.39
C VAL A 215 10.67 -1.21 -7.28
N ALA A 216 10.09 -0.33 -6.48
CA ALA A 216 10.68 0.95 -6.12
C ALA A 216 11.46 0.76 -4.82
N GLN A 217 12.79 0.63 -4.89
CA GLN A 217 13.60 0.21 -3.74
C GLN A 217 14.73 1.17 -3.40
N LYS A 218 15.09 1.22 -2.12
CA LYS A 218 16.31 1.88 -1.62
C LYS A 218 17.10 0.95 -0.73
N TYR A 219 18.34 0.75 -1.08
CA TYR A 219 19.27 0.01 -0.22
C TYR A 219 20.11 0.93 0.67
N GLY A 220 20.58 0.37 1.78
CA GLY A 220 21.58 0.97 2.64
C GLY A 220 22.66 -0.08 2.97
N ALA A 221 23.92 0.27 2.83
CA ALA A 221 25.04 -0.59 3.18
C ALA A 221 26.12 0.24 3.86
N PHE A 222 26.59 -0.21 5.02
CA PHE A 222 27.65 0.47 5.77
C PHE A 222 28.35 -0.48 6.75
N GLN A 223 29.65 -0.37 6.83
CA GLN A 223 30.46 -1.06 7.85
C GLN A 223 30.86 -0.06 8.92
N GLU A 224 30.40 -0.28 10.15
CA GLU A 224 30.74 0.54 11.29
C GLU A 224 32.19 0.31 11.73
N ARG A 225 32.75 1.29 12.44
CA ARG A 225 34.13 1.20 12.96
C ARG A 225 34.32 0.05 13.95
N ASN A 226 33.26 -0.36 14.63
CA ASN A 226 33.27 -1.53 15.54
C ASN A 226 33.24 -2.88 14.81
N GLY A 227 33.23 -2.86 13.48
CA GLY A 227 33.20 -4.04 12.62
C GLY A 227 31.81 -4.54 12.23
N ASN A 228 30.72 -3.92 12.73
CA ASN A 228 29.37 -4.31 12.33
C ASN A 228 29.11 -3.94 10.86
N SER A 229 28.57 -4.90 10.11
CA SER A 229 28.14 -4.70 8.73
C SER A 229 26.60 -4.55 8.68
N ASN A 230 26.12 -3.37 8.38
CA ASN A 230 24.69 -3.08 8.22
C ASN A 230 24.33 -3.12 6.73
N ASN A 231 23.32 -3.93 6.40
CA ASN A 231 22.81 -4.04 5.03
C ASN A 231 21.27 -4.05 5.08
N HIS A 232 20.66 -3.18 4.33
CA HIS A 232 19.22 -2.92 4.42
C HIS A 232 18.61 -2.75 3.05
N ILE A 233 17.32 -3.05 2.95
CA ILE A 233 16.47 -2.72 1.82
C ILE A 233 15.09 -2.28 2.33
N THR A 234 14.52 -1.29 1.70
CA THR A 234 13.10 -0.96 1.81
C THR A 234 12.53 -0.71 0.44
N ALA A 235 11.30 -1.13 0.18
CA ALA A 235 10.72 -1.05 -1.15
C ALA A 235 9.19 -0.98 -1.14
N ILE A 236 8.66 -0.36 -2.20
CA ILE A 236 7.28 -0.56 -2.66
C ILE A 236 7.34 -1.63 -3.74
N VAL A 237 6.66 -2.75 -3.53
CA VAL A 237 6.53 -3.82 -4.53
C VAL A 237 5.13 -3.73 -5.13
N TYR A 238 5.04 -3.52 -6.44
CA TYR A 238 3.78 -3.33 -7.15
C TYR A 238 3.14 -4.67 -7.53
N THR A 239 2.69 -5.40 -6.49
CA THR A 239 1.72 -6.49 -6.61
C THR A 239 0.37 -5.93 -7.04
N PRO A 240 -0.69 -6.71 -7.33
CA PRO A 240 -2.01 -6.16 -7.70
C PRO A 240 -2.51 -5.09 -6.72
N ASN A 241 -2.40 -5.32 -5.40
CA ASN A 241 -2.40 -4.29 -4.37
C ASN A 241 -0.97 -4.13 -3.86
N PRO A 242 -0.35 -2.95 -3.99
CA PRO A 242 1.05 -2.76 -3.59
C PRO A 242 1.33 -3.15 -2.14
N ILE A 243 2.55 -3.58 -1.89
CA ILE A 243 3.04 -3.87 -0.55
C ILE A 243 4.32 -3.10 -0.27
N ILE A 244 4.55 -2.81 1.01
CA ILE A 244 5.83 -2.32 1.49
C ILE A 244 6.60 -3.49 2.11
N VAL A 245 7.85 -3.65 1.71
CA VAL A 245 8.77 -4.64 2.26
C VAL A 245 10.03 -3.93 2.74
N THR A 246 10.35 -4.10 4.00
CA THR A 246 11.61 -3.65 4.59
C THR A 246 12.34 -4.84 5.18
N VAL A 247 13.63 -4.99 4.88
CA VAL A 247 14.51 -5.96 5.54
C VAL A 247 15.76 -5.23 6.00
N MET A 248 16.02 -5.27 7.30
CA MET A 248 17.21 -4.68 7.90
C MET A 248 18.06 -5.76 8.54
N THR A 249 19.35 -5.75 8.25
CA THR A 249 20.27 -6.77 8.75
C THR A 249 21.54 -6.16 9.31
N ARG A 250 22.08 -6.78 10.36
CA ARG A 250 23.42 -6.52 10.86
C ARG A 250 24.19 -7.81 11.01
N ASN A 251 25.40 -7.88 10.42
CA ASN A 251 26.30 -9.04 10.45
C ASN A 251 25.68 -10.33 9.88
N VAL A 252 24.84 -10.22 8.87
CA VAL A 252 24.20 -11.36 8.20
C VAL A 252 24.87 -11.61 6.87
N ASP A 253 25.33 -12.83 6.67
CA ASP A 253 25.95 -13.27 5.41
C ASP A 253 24.91 -13.47 4.30
N GLN A 254 25.33 -13.31 3.05
CA GLN A 254 24.47 -13.47 1.86
C GLN A 254 23.20 -12.62 1.96
N PHE A 255 23.28 -11.46 2.59
CA PHE A 255 22.12 -10.59 2.89
C PHE A 255 21.26 -10.31 1.67
N GLN A 256 21.82 -10.13 0.46
CA GLN A 256 21.03 -9.88 -0.75
C GLN A 256 20.12 -11.06 -1.08
N GLN A 257 20.61 -12.30 -0.98
CA GLN A 257 19.79 -13.47 -1.19
C GLN A 257 18.71 -13.59 -0.12
N ARG A 258 19.05 -13.30 1.15
CA ARG A 258 18.06 -13.32 2.25
C ARG A 258 16.94 -12.32 2.01
N MET A 259 17.28 -11.11 1.57
CA MET A 259 16.30 -10.10 1.22
C MET A 259 15.42 -10.51 0.05
N ALA A 260 16.02 -11.12 -0.98
CA ALA A 260 15.28 -11.64 -2.12
C ALA A 260 14.29 -12.75 -1.72
N ASP A 261 14.70 -13.68 -0.87
CA ASP A 261 13.84 -14.77 -0.36
C ASP A 261 12.65 -14.21 0.43
N ILE A 262 12.90 -13.22 1.32
CA ILE A 262 11.84 -12.53 2.09
C ILE A 262 10.89 -11.80 1.15
N GLY A 263 11.43 -11.05 0.18
CA GLY A 263 10.63 -10.32 -0.79
C GLY A 263 9.72 -11.22 -1.62
N GLU A 264 10.23 -12.36 -2.08
CA GLU A 264 9.43 -13.33 -2.84
C GLU A 264 8.31 -13.96 -2.00
N TYR A 265 8.62 -14.33 -0.75
CA TYR A 265 7.61 -14.86 0.15
C TYR A 265 6.49 -13.85 0.42
N LEU A 266 6.85 -12.61 0.80
CA LEU A 266 5.88 -11.57 1.12
C LEU A 266 5.06 -11.13 -0.10
N ALA A 267 5.66 -11.13 -1.29
CA ALA A 267 4.92 -10.87 -2.53
C ALA A 267 3.91 -11.99 -2.86
N ASN A 268 4.24 -13.25 -2.58
CA ASN A 268 3.29 -14.36 -2.73
C ASN A 268 2.19 -14.29 -1.67
N TYR A 269 2.54 -13.97 -0.42
CA TYR A 269 1.58 -13.77 0.65
C TYR A 269 0.59 -12.64 0.35
N ALA A 270 1.04 -11.56 -0.28
CA ALA A 270 0.16 -10.48 -0.74
C ALA A 270 -0.94 -10.96 -1.71
N LEU A 271 -0.63 -11.93 -2.59
CA LEU A 271 -1.64 -12.51 -3.48
C LEU A 271 -2.70 -13.33 -2.73
N GLU A 272 -2.32 -13.96 -1.62
CA GLU A 272 -3.28 -14.64 -0.74
C GLU A 272 -4.17 -13.61 -0.02
N LEU A 273 -3.60 -12.48 0.41
CA LEU A 273 -4.35 -11.37 1.00
C LEU A 273 -5.32 -10.73 -0.01
N ASP A 274 -4.92 -10.58 -1.28
CA ASP A 274 -5.81 -10.13 -2.35
C ASP A 274 -7.05 -11.03 -2.48
N GLY A 275 -6.86 -12.35 -2.37
CA GLY A 275 -7.96 -13.33 -2.35
C GLY A 275 -8.88 -13.14 -1.15
N LYS A 276 -8.33 -13.06 0.06
CA LYS A 276 -9.09 -12.83 1.31
C LYS A 276 -9.85 -11.50 1.29
N LEU A 277 -9.23 -10.44 0.76
CA LEU A 277 -9.86 -9.12 0.62
C LEU A 277 -11.07 -9.19 -0.33
N ALA A 278 -10.92 -9.84 -1.47
CA ALA A 278 -12.01 -10.01 -2.43
C ALA A 278 -13.18 -10.82 -1.85
N GLU A 279 -12.90 -11.87 -1.09
CA GLU A 279 -13.93 -12.67 -0.40
C GLU A 279 -14.66 -11.83 0.66
N ARG A 280 -13.93 -11.03 1.46
CA ARG A 280 -14.51 -10.12 2.46
C ARG A 280 -15.43 -9.09 1.80
N GLN A 281 -14.97 -8.45 0.72
CA GLN A 281 -15.76 -7.46 -0.01
C GLN A 281 -17.03 -8.06 -0.62
N LEU A 282 -16.94 -9.28 -1.14
CA LEU A 282 -18.12 -9.99 -1.67
C LEU A 282 -19.13 -10.32 -0.56
N ALA A 283 -18.66 -10.83 0.58
CA ALA A 283 -19.52 -11.14 1.72
C ALA A 283 -20.20 -9.88 2.28
N GLN A 284 -19.48 -8.76 2.36
CA GLN A 284 -20.02 -7.48 2.78
C GLN A 284 -21.11 -6.98 1.82
N ALA A 285 -20.84 -7.00 0.52
CA ALA A 285 -21.81 -6.58 -0.49
C ALA A 285 -23.08 -7.45 -0.47
N GLN A 286 -22.94 -8.75 -0.20
CA GLN A 286 -24.09 -9.65 -0.05
C GLN A 286 -24.90 -9.32 1.22
N ALA A 287 -24.23 -9.04 2.33
CA ALA A 287 -24.89 -8.66 3.59
C ALA A 287 -25.65 -7.33 3.45
N GLU A 288 -25.05 -6.34 2.80
CA GLU A 288 -25.67 -5.04 2.52
C GLU A 288 -26.91 -5.20 1.62
N ALA A 289 -26.80 -6.01 0.57
CA ALA A 289 -27.93 -6.30 -0.32
C ALA A 289 -29.09 -7.00 0.41
N GLN A 290 -28.78 -7.94 1.31
CA GLN A 290 -29.79 -8.62 2.13
C GLN A 290 -30.46 -7.65 3.12
N ALA A 291 -29.67 -6.79 3.78
CA ALA A 291 -30.20 -5.78 4.70
C ALA A 291 -31.12 -4.78 3.97
N ALA A 292 -30.74 -4.34 2.77
CA ALA A 292 -31.56 -3.47 1.94
C ALA A 292 -32.90 -4.13 1.53
N ALA A 293 -32.85 -5.39 1.11
CA ALA A 293 -34.07 -6.14 0.75
C ALA A 293 -35.01 -6.36 1.96
N GLN A 294 -34.43 -6.59 3.16
CA GLN A 294 -35.23 -6.71 4.39
C GLN A 294 -35.89 -5.37 4.76
N ALA A 295 -35.16 -4.26 4.67
CA ALA A 295 -35.69 -2.94 4.93
C ALA A 295 -36.84 -2.56 3.98
N GLU A 296 -36.72 -2.91 2.69
CA GLU A 296 -37.80 -2.71 1.72
C GLU A 296 -39.04 -3.55 2.06
N ALA A 297 -38.84 -4.83 2.41
CA ALA A 297 -39.95 -5.71 2.81
C ALA A 297 -40.66 -5.23 4.09
N GLU A 298 -39.93 -4.71 5.07
CA GLU A 298 -40.51 -4.13 6.28
C GLU A 298 -41.30 -2.84 5.98
N GLN A 299 -40.80 -2.00 5.08
CA GLN A 299 -41.53 -0.79 4.65
C GLN A 299 -42.83 -1.12 3.90
N GLU A 300 -42.80 -2.12 3.03
CA GLU A 300 -44.01 -2.58 2.35
C GLU A 300 -45.01 -3.17 3.32
N ALA A 301 -44.57 -3.98 4.32
CA ALA A 301 -45.45 -4.53 5.35
C ALA A 301 -46.08 -3.45 6.22
N GLN A 302 -45.34 -2.38 6.59
CA GLN A 302 -45.85 -1.23 7.32
C GLN A 302 -46.85 -0.41 6.49
N ALA A 303 -46.58 -0.21 5.21
CA ALA A 303 -47.50 0.48 4.30
C ALA A 303 -48.79 -0.29 4.11
N GLN A 304 -48.75 -1.61 4.02
CA GLN A 304 -49.96 -2.45 3.94
C GLN A 304 -50.75 -2.47 5.23
N SER A 305 -50.11 -2.47 6.40
CA SER A 305 -50.80 -2.42 7.70
C SER A 305 -51.44 -1.08 7.95
N SER A 306 -50.82 0.03 7.57
CA SER A 306 -51.39 1.38 7.67
C SER A 306 -52.56 1.60 6.71
N SER A 307 -52.57 1.00 5.53
CA SER A 307 -53.67 1.04 4.58
C SER A 307 -54.88 0.22 5.06
N GLN A 308 -54.70 -0.88 5.79
CA GLN A 308 -55.79 -1.67 6.39
C GLN A 308 -56.46 -0.95 7.56
N LEU A 309 -55.72 -0.15 8.34
CA LEU A 309 -56.26 0.65 9.44
C LEU A 309 -57.12 1.83 8.97
N SER A 310 -56.94 2.33 7.74
CA SER A 310 -57.75 3.40 7.16
C SER A 310 -59.04 2.93 6.50
N PHE A 311 -59.27 1.62 6.34
CA PHE A 311 -60.41 1.06 5.62
C PHE A 311 -61.65 0.71 6.51
N THR A 312 -61.61 0.97 7.81
CA THR A 312 -62.79 0.78 8.70
C THR A 312 -63.68 1.98 8.80
N GLY A 313 -63.59 2.96 7.92
CA GLY A 313 -64.46 4.16 7.87
C GLY A 313 -64.84 4.57 6.47
N GLY A 314 -65.81 3.91 5.90
CA GLY A 314 -66.78 4.43 4.92
C GLY A 314 -66.29 4.88 3.55
N ALA A 315 -66.97 4.26 2.53
CA ALA A 315 -67.24 4.69 1.16
C ALA A 315 -66.30 4.17 0.04
N GLN A 316 -66.98 3.45 -0.88
CA GLN A 316 -66.47 2.98 -2.17
C GLN A 316 -65.97 4.12 -3.06
N ILE A 317 -64.81 3.91 -3.71
CA ILE A 317 -64.51 4.45 -5.04
C ILE A 317 -63.73 3.39 -5.84
N GLU A 318 -64.27 3.09 -7.04
CA GLU A 318 -63.74 2.22 -8.06
C GLU A 318 -62.43 2.72 -8.68
N GLY A 319 -61.53 1.79 -9.02
CA GLY A 319 -60.71 1.87 -10.22
C GLY A 319 -59.34 2.51 -10.06
N GLY A 320 -58.32 1.69 -9.92
CA GLY A 320 -56.94 2.11 -10.17
C GLY A 320 -55.93 0.96 -10.11
N ARG A 321 -55.64 0.33 -11.23
CA ARG A 321 -54.54 -0.62 -11.38
C ARG A 321 -53.23 0.09 -11.14
N ALA A 322 -52.60 -0.14 -10.00
CA ALA A 322 -51.24 0.34 -9.69
C ALA A 322 -50.24 -0.49 -10.56
N ARG A 323 -49.53 0.20 -11.42
CA ARG A 323 -48.40 -0.35 -12.17
C ARG A 323 -47.16 -0.34 -11.27
N LEU A 324 -46.84 -1.46 -10.65
CA LEU A 324 -45.62 -1.67 -9.84
C LEU A 324 -44.43 -2.20 -10.70
N MET A 325 -44.26 -1.78 -11.95
CA MET A 325 -43.31 -2.39 -12.87
C MET A 325 -41.96 -1.71 -13.08
N PRO A 326 -41.65 -0.45 -12.75
CA PRO A 326 -40.35 0.13 -13.09
C PRO A 326 -39.22 -0.19 -12.10
N ALA A 327 -39.51 -0.25 -10.79
CA ALA A 327 -38.44 -0.39 -9.78
C ALA A 327 -37.77 -1.76 -9.80
N PHE A 328 -38.56 -2.81 -10.07
CA PHE A 328 -38.03 -4.18 -10.14
C PHE A 328 -37.07 -4.39 -11.31
N TYR A 329 -37.32 -3.79 -12.47
CA TYR A 329 -36.43 -3.87 -13.62
C TYR A 329 -35.14 -3.07 -13.44
N ILE A 330 -35.16 -1.95 -12.70
CA ILE A 330 -34.00 -1.13 -12.40
C ILE A 330 -33.05 -1.88 -11.44
N LEU A 331 -33.58 -2.56 -10.42
CA LEU A 331 -32.80 -3.36 -9.48
C LEU A 331 -32.13 -4.55 -10.19
N TRP A 332 -32.87 -5.28 -11.05
CA TRP A 332 -32.30 -6.38 -11.84
C TRP A 332 -31.25 -5.91 -12.84
N ALA A 333 -31.41 -4.75 -13.45
CA ALA A 333 -30.42 -4.16 -14.34
C ALA A 333 -29.13 -3.77 -13.58
N ALA A 334 -29.25 -3.24 -12.36
CA ALA A 334 -28.09 -2.90 -11.51
C ALA A 334 -27.32 -4.18 -11.08
N ILE A 335 -28.02 -5.23 -10.65
CA ILE A 335 -27.42 -6.52 -10.28
C ILE A 335 -26.72 -7.16 -11.49
N ALA A 336 -27.34 -7.12 -12.67
CA ALA A 336 -26.75 -7.63 -13.90
C ALA A 336 -25.49 -6.84 -14.31
N ALA A 337 -25.53 -5.50 -14.21
CA ALA A 337 -24.38 -4.63 -14.52
C ALA A 337 -23.21 -4.89 -13.56
N PHE A 338 -23.48 -5.07 -12.26
CA PHE A 338 -22.48 -5.41 -11.27
C PHE A 338 -21.86 -6.80 -11.51
N GLY A 339 -22.69 -7.79 -11.84
CA GLY A 339 -22.22 -9.14 -12.23
C GLY A 339 -21.30 -9.11 -13.44
N VAL A 340 -21.60 -8.28 -14.45
CA VAL A 340 -20.74 -8.08 -15.62
C VAL A 340 -19.40 -7.43 -15.26
N LEU A 341 -19.40 -6.44 -14.35
CA LEU A 341 -18.19 -5.79 -13.86
C LEU A 341 -17.25 -6.77 -13.12
N VAL A 342 -17.82 -7.63 -12.26
CA VAL A 342 -17.07 -8.68 -11.54
C VAL A 342 -16.50 -9.70 -12.53
N LEU A 343 -17.27 -10.12 -13.53
CA LEU A 343 -16.80 -11.05 -14.57
C LEU A 343 -15.70 -10.43 -15.45
N LEU A 344 -15.79 -9.15 -15.76
CA LEU A 344 -14.76 -8.43 -16.52
C LEU A 344 -13.47 -8.28 -15.71
N HIS A 345 -13.59 -8.05 -14.41
CA HIS A 345 -12.43 -8.00 -13.51
C HIS A 345 -11.75 -9.37 -13.37
N ALA A 346 -12.54 -10.42 -13.18
CA ALA A 346 -12.05 -11.80 -13.14
C ALA A 346 -11.43 -12.25 -14.49
N ALA A 347 -11.97 -11.80 -15.61
CA ALA A 347 -11.43 -12.09 -16.94
C ALA A 347 -10.10 -11.36 -17.18
N ARG A 348 -9.95 -10.10 -16.72
CA ARG A 348 -8.69 -9.37 -16.75
C ARG A 348 -7.63 -10.06 -15.89
N TYR A 349 -7.99 -10.53 -14.71
CA TYR A 349 -7.11 -11.29 -13.82
C TYR A 349 -6.65 -12.62 -14.47
N ARG A 350 -7.56 -13.37 -15.11
CA ARG A 350 -7.21 -14.60 -15.85
C ARG A 350 -6.30 -14.33 -17.04
N LYS A 351 -6.52 -13.23 -17.77
CA LYS A 351 -5.71 -12.85 -18.93
C LYS A 351 -4.27 -12.49 -18.49
N ALA A 352 -4.11 -11.73 -17.42
CA ALA A 352 -2.81 -11.43 -16.83
C ALA A 352 -2.08 -12.70 -16.38
N LYS A 353 -2.78 -13.66 -15.78
CA LYS A 353 -2.21 -14.95 -15.35
C LYS A 353 -1.79 -15.84 -16.54
N VAL A 354 -2.52 -15.80 -17.65
CA VAL A 354 -2.18 -16.56 -18.87
C VAL A 354 -0.98 -15.94 -19.60
N GLU A 355 -0.86 -14.61 -19.64
CA GLU A 355 0.29 -13.93 -20.24
C GLU A 355 1.59 -14.23 -19.47
N VAL A 356 1.55 -14.26 -18.13
CA VAL A 356 2.69 -14.66 -17.29
C VAL A 356 3.09 -16.13 -17.52
N THR A 357 2.11 -17.01 -17.76
CA THR A 357 2.39 -18.44 -18.02
C THR A 357 2.88 -18.71 -19.44
N SER A 358 2.47 -17.93 -20.42
CA SER A 358 2.91 -18.05 -21.83
C SER A 358 4.32 -17.52 -22.05
N ALA A 359 4.72 -16.46 -21.33
CA ALA A 359 6.09 -15.94 -21.36
C ALA A 359 7.13 -16.97 -20.84
N ARG A 360 6.71 -17.91 -19.99
CA ARG A 360 7.56 -19.02 -19.51
C ARG A 360 7.81 -20.13 -20.54
N ARG A 361 7.12 -20.18 -21.67
CA ARG A 361 7.19 -21.28 -22.64
C ARG A 361 7.92 -20.99 -23.95
N SER A 362 8.58 -19.85 -24.09
CA SER A 362 9.43 -19.60 -25.28
C SER A 362 10.81 -20.26 -25.08
N PRO A 363 11.13 -21.35 -25.80
CA PRO A 363 12.46 -21.94 -25.74
C PRO A 363 13.40 -21.02 -26.51
N GLY A 364 14.46 -20.59 -25.83
CA GLY A 364 15.56 -19.87 -26.47
C GLY A 364 16.15 -20.66 -27.62
N THR A 365 16.02 -20.15 -28.83
CA THR A 365 16.81 -20.57 -29.98
C THR A 365 18.25 -20.22 -29.74
N ARG A 366 19.06 -21.24 -29.43
CA ARG A 366 20.52 -21.18 -29.55
C ARG A 366 20.86 -20.92 -31.02
N GLY A 367 21.30 -19.71 -31.34
CA GLY A 367 22.07 -19.38 -32.54
C GLY A 367 23.55 -19.63 -32.25
N ARG A 368 24.13 -20.63 -32.91
CA ARG A 368 25.58 -20.76 -33.12
C ARG A 368 25.97 -19.67 -34.14
N HIS A 369 26.95 -18.87 -33.80
CA HIS A 369 28.13 -18.57 -34.62
C HIS A 369 29.12 -17.83 -33.74
#